data_58f444df06c462af43cf90963b7d17c6
#
_entry.id   58f444df06c462af43cf90963b7d17c6
#
_cell.length_a   1.000
_cell.length_b   1.000
_cell.length_c   1.000
_cell.angle_alpha   90.00
_cell.angle_beta   90.00
_cell.angle_gamma   90.00
#
_symmetry.space_group_name_H-M   'P 1'
#
loop_
_entity.id
_entity.type
_entity.pdbx_description
1 polymer ?
#
loop_
_entity_poly.entity_id
_entity_poly.type
_entity_poly.pdbx_seq_one_letter_code
_entity_poly.pdbx_strand_id
1 'polypeptide(L)'
;MEKHERHRKKLFFIFGIIVLIIGLLVSIGFNIYFGIAFIKCDTYLQSTDEIYVMETGILKNNLKFHDGTDYEMQYDFSHENYETLKSKYKLENTAKEGTEFEMALRLMDEYAPRLTHKSNYDNHISMNALDLLEYSLDNKSNSINCRAKAQILNEMCLSLGIYSRKVWIMPYSNYDNDCHVVNEVWDRTLNKWVMLDITNNTYWVDENNTPLSVLEIRNKAALNEFCTPAEVGDKTNDLQRLKDKNIGNFLYIVKNMVWMEYCTEYTVGESKNYYILMPQNIPTENELLIGKTAVESSPVK
;
A
#
# COMPACT_ATOMS: atom_id res chain seq x y z
N MET A 1 58.24 -10.03 51.59
CA MET A 1 57.75 -10.70 50.36
C MET A 1 56.22 -10.48 50.14
N GLU A 2 55.35 -10.75 51.08
CA GLU A 2 53.89 -10.63 50.97
C GLU A 2 53.35 -9.23 50.55
N LYS A 3 53.95 -8.17 51.04
CA LYS A 3 53.53 -6.79 50.77
C LYS A 3 53.75 -6.41 49.29
N HIS A 4 54.78 -6.96 48.66
CA HIS A 4 55.10 -6.73 47.24
C HIS A 4 54.21 -7.53 46.30
N GLU A 5 53.81 -8.72 46.69
CA GLU A 5 52.90 -9.57 45.93
C GLU A 5 51.46 -9.00 45.96
N ARG A 6 51.02 -8.49 47.09
CA ARG A 6 49.73 -7.82 47.27
C ARG A 6 49.64 -6.52 46.45
N HIS A 7 50.74 -5.80 46.31
CA HIS A 7 50.81 -4.58 45.48
C HIS A 7 50.74 -4.94 43.98
N ARG A 8 51.44 -5.98 43.52
CA ARG A 8 51.34 -6.47 42.14
C ARG A 8 49.93 -6.94 41.81
N LYS A 9 49.27 -7.70 42.66
CA LYS A 9 47.88 -8.15 42.44
C LYS A 9 46.91 -6.97 42.32
N LYS A 10 47.06 -5.92 43.13
CA LYS A 10 46.28 -4.68 43.02
C LYS A 10 46.51 -3.94 41.68
N LEU A 11 47.77 -3.82 41.27
CA LEU A 11 48.13 -3.20 39.99
C LEU A 11 47.55 -3.97 38.79
N PHE A 12 47.62 -5.28 38.80
CA PHE A 12 47.01 -6.14 37.78
C PHE A 12 45.47 -5.99 37.74
N PHE A 13 44.83 -5.90 38.90
CA PHE A 13 43.40 -5.71 39.00
C PHE A 13 42.96 -4.34 38.44
N ILE A 14 43.69 -3.26 38.82
CA ILE A 14 43.45 -1.92 38.31
C ILE A 14 43.69 -1.88 36.81
N PHE A 15 44.73 -2.49 36.30
CA PHE A 15 44.99 -2.57 34.86
C PHE A 15 43.86 -3.31 34.12
N GLY A 16 43.37 -4.40 34.67
CA GLY A 16 42.23 -5.15 34.10
C GLY A 16 40.97 -4.28 34.03
N ILE A 17 40.68 -3.52 35.08
CA ILE A 17 39.53 -2.56 35.08
C ILE A 17 39.69 -1.51 34.00
N ILE A 18 40.89 -0.93 33.86
CA ILE A 18 41.18 0.09 32.85
C ILE A 18 40.93 -0.46 31.43
N VAL A 19 41.45 -1.69 31.17
CA VAL A 19 41.25 -2.34 29.89
C VAL A 19 39.77 -2.60 29.59
N LEU A 20 38.99 -3.02 30.60
CA LEU A 20 37.53 -3.21 30.46
C LEU A 20 36.79 -1.88 30.18
N ILE A 21 37.17 -0.80 30.88
CA ILE A 21 36.58 0.52 30.65
C ILE A 21 36.89 1.01 29.24
N ILE A 22 38.13 0.86 28.77
CA ILE A 22 38.52 1.23 27.41
C ILE A 22 37.73 0.42 26.40
N GLY A 23 37.63 -0.90 26.60
CA GLY A 23 36.81 -1.77 25.72
C GLY A 23 35.36 -1.39 25.66
N LEU A 24 34.77 -0.99 26.80
CA LEU A 24 33.39 -0.51 26.87
C LEU A 24 33.21 0.82 26.12
N LEU A 25 34.11 1.78 26.31
CA LEU A 25 34.07 3.07 25.63
C LEU A 25 34.21 2.93 24.11
N VAL A 26 35.11 2.04 23.66
CA VAL A 26 35.27 1.69 22.24
C VAL A 26 33.98 1.08 21.68
N SER A 27 33.39 0.12 22.41
CA SER A 27 32.11 -0.51 22.00
C SER A 27 30.98 0.52 21.91
N ILE A 28 30.86 1.41 22.88
CA ILE A 28 29.87 2.49 22.85
C ILE A 28 30.11 3.42 21.64
N GLY A 29 31.36 3.79 21.39
CA GLY A 29 31.75 4.61 20.25
C GLY A 29 31.37 3.96 18.91
N PHE A 30 31.63 2.66 18.75
CA PHE A 30 31.21 1.91 17.56
C PHE A 30 29.70 1.86 17.41
N ASN A 31 28.95 1.59 18.47
CA ASN A 31 27.48 1.56 18.41
C ASN A 31 26.90 2.91 18.01
N ILE A 32 27.44 4.01 18.56
CA ILE A 32 27.02 5.38 18.17
C ILE A 32 27.37 5.64 16.70
N TYR A 33 28.59 5.29 16.27
CA TYR A 33 29.03 5.49 14.89
C TYR A 33 28.15 4.69 13.91
N PHE A 34 27.92 3.40 14.16
CA PHE A 34 27.06 2.59 13.31
C PHE A 34 25.60 3.04 13.33
N GLY A 35 25.07 3.49 14.47
CA GLY A 35 23.74 4.08 14.56
C GLY A 35 23.60 5.33 13.70
N ILE A 36 24.57 6.26 13.77
CA ILE A 36 24.59 7.46 12.94
C ILE A 36 24.78 7.11 11.46
N ALA A 37 25.67 6.15 11.15
CA ALA A 37 25.91 5.73 9.77
C ALA A 37 24.67 5.04 9.18
N PHE A 38 23.95 4.23 9.96
CA PHE A 38 22.68 3.61 9.56
C PHE A 38 21.62 4.67 9.27
N ILE A 39 21.41 5.63 10.18
CA ILE A 39 20.44 6.72 9.98
C ILE A 39 20.79 7.54 8.73
N LYS A 40 22.08 7.86 8.53
CA LYS A 40 22.52 8.60 7.32
C LYS A 40 22.33 7.78 6.05
N CYS A 41 22.62 6.48 6.08
CA CYS A 41 22.40 5.58 4.97
C CYS A 41 20.91 5.47 4.62
N ASP A 42 20.06 5.29 5.62
CA ASP A 42 18.61 5.25 5.45
C ASP A 42 18.08 6.57 4.88
N THR A 43 18.49 7.71 5.45
CA THR A 43 18.14 9.04 4.93
C THR A 43 18.67 9.24 3.50
N TYR A 44 19.89 8.80 3.21
CA TYR A 44 20.47 8.89 1.87
C TYR A 44 19.66 8.04 0.89
N LEU A 45 19.38 6.78 1.21
CA LEU A 45 18.60 5.87 0.36
C LEU A 45 17.15 6.38 0.14
N GLN A 46 16.55 6.99 1.15
CA GLN A 46 15.21 7.60 1.03
C GLN A 46 15.22 8.91 0.23
N SER A 47 16.32 9.64 0.24
CA SER A 47 16.45 10.96 -0.42
C SER A 47 17.09 10.89 -1.82
N THR A 48 17.64 9.74 -2.24
CA THR A 48 18.35 9.62 -3.50
C THR A 48 17.46 9.07 -4.62
N ASP A 49 17.72 9.57 -5.83
CA ASP A 49 17.10 9.05 -7.05
C ASP A 49 17.46 7.58 -7.34
N GLU A 50 18.41 6.99 -6.61
CA GLU A 50 18.90 5.63 -6.88
C GLU A 50 17.86 4.54 -6.67
N ILE A 51 17.13 4.54 -5.52
CA ILE A 51 16.03 3.59 -5.30
C ILE A 51 14.92 3.85 -6.30
N TYR A 52 14.58 5.11 -6.52
CA TYR A 52 13.60 5.51 -7.52
C TYR A 52 13.97 5.00 -8.90
N VAL A 53 15.23 5.17 -9.33
CA VAL A 53 15.75 4.71 -10.62
C VAL A 53 15.71 3.18 -10.72
N MET A 54 16.02 2.47 -9.65
CA MET A 54 15.95 1.01 -9.63
C MET A 54 14.50 0.51 -9.81
N GLU A 55 13.56 0.98 -9.00
CA GLU A 55 12.16 0.54 -9.04
C GLU A 55 11.48 0.95 -10.36
N THR A 56 11.68 2.17 -10.80
CA THR A 56 11.14 2.63 -12.08
C THR A 56 11.80 1.96 -13.28
N GLY A 57 13.09 1.60 -13.17
CA GLY A 57 13.81 0.81 -14.15
C GLY A 57 13.24 -0.60 -14.31
N ILE A 58 12.83 -1.26 -13.21
CA ILE A 58 12.11 -2.54 -13.24
C ILE A 58 10.78 -2.36 -14.01
N LEU A 59 10.00 -1.33 -13.68
CA LEU A 59 8.74 -1.08 -14.36
C LEU A 59 8.94 -0.77 -15.85
N LYS A 60 9.93 0.06 -16.18
CA LYS A 60 10.25 0.42 -17.58
C LYS A 60 10.60 -0.79 -18.44
N ASN A 61 11.32 -1.76 -17.89
CA ASN A 61 11.64 -3.01 -18.57
C ASN A 61 10.46 -3.97 -18.69
N ASN A 62 9.35 -3.68 -18.01
CA ASN A 62 8.17 -4.53 -17.89
C ASN A 62 6.88 -3.81 -18.33
N LEU A 63 6.95 -2.88 -19.29
CA LEU A 63 5.80 -2.08 -19.75
C LEU A 63 4.75 -2.88 -20.50
N LYS A 64 5.16 -3.93 -21.22
CA LYS A 64 4.23 -4.76 -22.01
C LYS A 64 3.74 -5.92 -21.15
N PHE A 65 2.46 -6.21 -21.25
CA PHE A 65 1.82 -7.35 -20.59
C PHE A 65 1.67 -8.52 -21.55
N HIS A 66 1.57 -9.72 -21.01
CA HIS A 66 1.13 -10.89 -21.75
C HIS A 66 -0.27 -10.67 -22.32
N ASP A 67 -0.54 -11.28 -23.46
CA ASP A 67 -1.91 -11.40 -23.93
C ASP A 67 -2.69 -12.25 -22.92
N GLY A 68 -3.89 -11.83 -22.61
CA GLY A 68 -4.75 -12.49 -21.64
C GLY A 68 -6.19 -12.56 -22.13
N THR A 69 -7.03 -13.18 -21.32
CA THR A 69 -8.46 -13.29 -21.60
C THR A 69 -9.13 -11.92 -21.45
N ASP A 70 -9.98 -11.57 -22.39
CA ASP A 70 -10.91 -10.44 -22.26
C ASP A 70 -12.07 -10.87 -21.36
N TYR A 71 -11.82 -10.84 -20.04
CA TYR A 71 -12.80 -11.20 -19.04
C TYR A 71 -13.59 -9.97 -18.60
N GLU A 72 -14.93 -10.11 -18.59
CA GLU A 72 -15.81 -9.08 -18.06
C GLU A 72 -16.00 -9.29 -16.55
N MET A 73 -15.45 -8.38 -15.75
CA MET A 73 -15.59 -8.41 -14.28
C MET A 73 -17.04 -8.17 -13.89
N GLN A 74 -17.55 -8.96 -12.94
CA GLN A 74 -18.91 -8.86 -12.44
C GLN A 74 -18.95 -8.03 -11.16
N TYR A 75 -19.98 -7.20 -11.04
CA TYR A 75 -20.20 -6.33 -9.88
C TYR A 75 -21.61 -6.54 -9.34
N ASP A 76 -21.72 -6.91 -8.08
CA ASP A 76 -22.99 -7.06 -7.39
C ASP A 76 -23.31 -5.80 -6.58
N PHE A 77 -24.44 -5.19 -6.86
CA PHE A 77 -24.96 -4.00 -6.16
C PHE A 77 -26.19 -4.32 -5.32
N SER A 78 -26.64 -5.57 -5.28
CA SER A 78 -27.93 -5.97 -4.72
C SER A 78 -27.85 -6.96 -3.57
N HIS A 79 -26.65 -7.23 -3.06
CA HIS A 79 -26.48 -8.16 -1.95
C HIS A 79 -27.25 -7.69 -0.69
N GLU A 80 -27.90 -8.63 0.00
CA GLU A 80 -28.76 -8.37 1.16
C GLU A 80 -28.06 -7.59 2.30
N ASN A 81 -26.75 -7.80 2.47
CA ASN A 81 -25.95 -7.12 3.49
C ASN A 81 -25.77 -5.62 3.22
N TYR A 82 -25.96 -5.14 1.99
CA TYR A 82 -25.70 -3.75 1.66
C TYR A 82 -26.65 -2.77 2.34
N GLU A 83 -27.92 -3.11 2.51
CA GLU A 83 -28.87 -2.26 3.25
C GLU A 83 -28.48 -2.14 4.72
N THR A 84 -28.03 -3.24 5.34
CA THR A 84 -27.51 -3.22 6.71
C THR A 84 -26.25 -2.39 6.81
N LEU A 85 -25.33 -2.55 5.87
CA LEU A 85 -24.07 -1.80 5.82
C LEU A 85 -24.32 -0.29 5.69
N LYS A 86 -25.17 0.13 4.75
CA LYS A 86 -25.55 1.54 4.52
C LYS A 86 -26.18 2.17 5.78
N SER A 87 -27.16 1.50 6.35
CA SER A 87 -27.93 2.02 7.49
C SER A 87 -27.11 2.08 8.78
N LYS A 88 -26.42 0.97 9.13
CA LYS A 88 -25.60 0.85 10.36
C LYS A 88 -24.48 1.89 10.39
N TYR A 89 -23.82 2.12 9.25
CA TYR A 89 -22.67 3.01 9.15
C TYR A 89 -22.97 4.35 8.49
N LYS A 90 -24.24 4.63 8.16
CA LYS A 90 -24.74 5.90 7.58
C LYS A 90 -23.93 6.33 6.33
N LEU A 91 -23.65 5.37 5.44
CA LEU A 91 -22.73 5.57 4.33
C LEU A 91 -23.18 6.69 3.39
N GLU A 92 -24.48 6.82 3.11
CA GLU A 92 -25.05 7.90 2.27
C GLU A 92 -24.75 9.29 2.87
N ASN A 93 -24.83 9.42 4.19
CA ASN A 93 -24.53 10.68 4.88
C ASN A 93 -23.03 11.03 4.81
N THR A 94 -22.16 10.02 4.80
CA THR A 94 -20.70 10.20 4.68
C THR A 94 -20.31 10.48 3.23
N ALA A 95 -20.81 9.68 2.30
CA ALA A 95 -20.49 9.82 0.87
C ALA A 95 -21.02 11.13 0.30
N LYS A 96 -22.22 11.58 0.70
CA LYS A 96 -22.91 12.75 0.16
C LYS A 96 -23.09 12.67 -1.37
N GLU A 97 -23.61 13.72 -1.99
CA GLU A 97 -23.68 13.85 -3.44
C GLU A 97 -22.33 14.26 -4.04
N GLY A 98 -22.01 13.77 -5.23
CA GLY A 98 -20.78 14.06 -5.96
C GLY A 98 -20.50 13.03 -7.03
N THR A 99 -19.33 13.11 -7.64
CA THR A 99 -18.84 12.04 -8.52
C THR A 99 -18.54 10.77 -7.73
N GLU A 100 -18.45 9.64 -8.42
CA GLU A 100 -18.17 8.36 -7.76
C GLU A 100 -16.83 8.39 -7.01
N PHE A 101 -15.83 9.04 -7.61
CA PHE A 101 -14.53 9.25 -6.96
C PHE A 101 -14.68 10.11 -5.69
N GLU A 102 -15.38 11.23 -5.74
CA GLU A 102 -15.57 12.12 -4.58
C GLU A 102 -16.33 11.42 -3.44
N MET A 103 -17.34 10.60 -3.78
CA MET A 103 -18.11 9.82 -2.82
C MET A 103 -17.22 8.77 -2.13
N ALA A 104 -16.47 8.01 -2.90
CA ALA A 104 -15.54 7.00 -2.38
C ALA A 104 -14.39 7.62 -1.57
N LEU A 105 -13.90 8.79 -2.00
CA LEU A 105 -12.86 9.54 -1.28
C LEU A 105 -13.34 9.96 0.12
N ARG A 106 -14.58 10.45 0.25
CA ARG A 106 -15.15 10.80 1.56
C ARG A 106 -15.37 9.58 2.46
N LEU A 107 -15.75 8.44 1.89
CA LEU A 107 -15.79 7.18 2.63
C LEU A 107 -14.41 6.79 3.14
N MET A 108 -13.40 6.84 2.27
CA MET A 108 -12.03 6.54 2.64
C MET A 108 -11.52 7.48 3.75
N ASP A 109 -11.73 8.78 3.63
CA ASP A 109 -11.30 9.79 4.62
C ASP A 109 -11.94 9.57 6.00
N GLU A 110 -13.21 9.20 6.06
CA GLU A 110 -13.93 8.91 7.30
C GLU A 110 -13.40 7.63 7.97
N TYR A 111 -13.16 6.57 7.19
CA TYR A 111 -12.89 5.25 7.75
C TYR A 111 -11.41 4.91 7.89
N ALA A 112 -10.53 5.36 7.00
CA ALA A 112 -9.11 5.05 7.04
C ALA A 112 -8.43 5.37 8.38
N PRO A 113 -8.66 6.55 9.02
CA PRO A 113 -8.07 6.88 10.31
C PRO A 113 -8.61 6.05 11.49
N ARG A 114 -9.78 5.44 11.32
CA ARG A 114 -10.46 4.64 12.36
C ARG A 114 -10.04 3.17 12.32
N LEU A 115 -9.49 2.71 11.20
CA LEU A 115 -9.08 1.32 10.97
C LEU A 115 -7.58 1.17 11.24
N THR A 116 -7.21 0.60 12.38
CA THR A 116 -5.79 0.37 12.71
C THR A 116 -5.20 -0.69 11.78
N HIS A 117 -4.00 -0.42 11.24
CA HIS A 117 -3.31 -1.34 10.34
C HIS A 117 -2.39 -2.32 11.06
N LYS A 118 -2.39 -3.59 10.61
CA LYS A 118 -1.46 -4.63 11.03
C LYS A 118 -1.19 -5.58 9.87
N SER A 119 0.00 -5.53 9.29
CA SER A 119 0.35 -6.32 8.10
C SER A 119 0.23 -7.84 8.32
N ASN A 120 0.62 -8.34 9.51
CA ASN A 120 0.55 -9.75 9.87
C ASN A 120 -0.77 -10.14 10.57
N TYR A 121 -1.89 -9.49 10.20
CA TYR A 121 -3.22 -9.91 10.65
C TYR A 121 -3.54 -11.30 10.11
N ASP A 122 -4.03 -12.18 10.98
CA ASP A 122 -4.25 -13.61 10.70
C ASP A 122 -5.56 -13.93 9.96
N ASN A 123 -6.33 -12.90 9.60
CA ASN A 123 -7.60 -13.00 8.87
C ASN A 123 -8.64 -13.92 9.55
N HIS A 124 -8.72 -13.91 10.89
CA HIS A 124 -9.65 -14.74 11.65
C HIS A 124 -11.10 -14.25 11.61
N ILE A 125 -11.35 -13.02 11.19
CA ILE A 125 -12.69 -12.47 10.96
C ILE A 125 -13.11 -12.73 9.51
N SER A 126 -14.38 -13.00 9.28
CA SER A 126 -14.94 -13.17 7.93
C SER A 126 -14.62 -11.95 7.07
N MET A 127 -14.18 -12.20 5.83
CA MET A 127 -13.71 -11.15 4.92
C MET A 127 -14.90 -10.42 4.26
N ASN A 128 -15.80 -9.85 5.07
CA ASN A 128 -16.87 -8.97 4.64
C ASN A 128 -16.88 -7.67 5.46
N ALA A 129 -17.41 -6.59 4.89
CA ALA A 129 -17.32 -5.27 5.50
C ALA A 129 -18.05 -5.18 6.85
N LEU A 130 -19.18 -5.86 7.02
CA LEU A 130 -19.94 -5.79 8.28
C LEU A 130 -19.14 -6.37 9.45
N ASP A 131 -18.61 -7.60 9.29
CA ASP A 131 -17.86 -8.28 10.34
C ASP A 131 -16.53 -7.58 10.62
N LEU A 132 -15.83 -7.15 9.56
CA LEU A 132 -14.56 -6.43 9.66
C LEU A 132 -14.71 -5.07 10.34
N LEU A 133 -15.77 -4.31 10.04
CA LEU A 133 -16.04 -3.02 10.69
C LEU A 133 -16.46 -3.21 12.14
N GLU A 134 -17.32 -4.18 12.43
CA GLU A 134 -17.71 -4.48 13.79
C GLU A 134 -16.50 -4.81 14.65
N TYR A 135 -15.63 -5.70 14.18
CA TYR A 135 -14.39 -6.05 14.86
C TYR A 135 -13.45 -4.84 15.03
N SER A 136 -13.16 -4.12 13.93
CA SER A 136 -12.12 -3.08 13.94
C SER A 136 -12.53 -1.82 14.70
N LEU A 137 -13.82 -1.50 14.74
CA LEU A 137 -14.33 -0.29 15.40
C LEU A 137 -14.67 -0.53 16.88
N ASP A 138 -14.80 -1.79 17.31
CA ASP A 138 -15.07 -2.14 18.72
C ASP A 138 -13.90 -1.75 19.61
N ASN A 139 -12.66 -1.98 19.16
CA ASN A 139 -11.47 -1.65 19.93
C ASN A 139 -10.30 -1.23 19.00
N LYS A 140 -9.59 -0.16 19.36
CA LYS A 140 -8.41 0.31 18.60
C LYS A 140 -7.27 -0.71 18.49
N SER A 141 -7.21 -1.72 19.36
CA SER A 141 -6.27 -2.84 19.27
C SER A 141 -6.65 -3.86 18.18
N ASN A 142 -7.91 -3.85 17.74
CA ASN A 142 -8.42 -4.73 16.71
C ASN A 142 -7.98 -4.25 15.33
N SER A 143 -6.76 -4.63 14.98
CA SER A 143 -6.08 -4.18 13.77
C SER A 143 -6.29 -5.17 12.62
N ILE A 144 -6.39 -4.66 11.40
CA ILE A 144 -6.59 -5.45 10.17
C ILE A 144 -5.55 -5.06 9.10
N ASN A 145 -5.33 -5.92 8.11
CA ASN A 145 -4.37 -5.66 7.03
C ASN A 145 -4.97 -4.84 5.86
N CYS A 146 -4.12 -4.52 4.87
CA CYS A 146 -4.52 -3.77 3.68
C CYS A 146 -5.66 -4.46 2.91
N ARG A 147 -5.62 -5.79 2.78
CA ARG A 147 -6.64 -6.60 2.12
C ARG A 147 -8.02 -6.43 2.76
N ALA A 148 -8.09 -6.52 4.10
CA ALA A 148 -9.33 -6.36 4.85
C ALA A 148 -9.85 -4.92 4.77
N LYS A 149 -8.97 -3.91 4.84
CA LYS A 149 -9.36 -2.51 4.65
C LYS A 149 -9.90 -2.25 3.25
N ALA A 150 -9.23 -2.78 2.22
CA ALA A 150 -9.69 -2.67 0.85
C ALA A 150 -11.04 -3.37 0.63
N GLN A 151 -11.31 -4.50 1.31
CA GLN A 151 -12.61 -5.15 1.28
C GLN A 151 -13.72 -4.26 1.85
N ILE A 152 -13.45 -3.61 2.98
CA ILE A 152 -14.42 -2.68 3.59
C ILE A 152 -14.78 -1.56 2.59
N LEU A 153 -13.80 -0.88 2.02
CA LEU A 153 -14.06 0.22 1.09
C LEU A 153 -14.77 -0.27 -0.19
N ASN A 154 -14.39 -1.46 -0.69
CA ASN A 154 -15.03 -2.06 -1.86
C ASN A 154 -16.53 -2.27 -1.63
N GLU A 155 -16.92 -2.92 -0.53
CA GLU A 155 -18.33 -3.18 -0.23
C GLU A 155 -19.12 -1.90 0.10
N MET A 156 -18.48 -0.92 0.75
CA MET A 156 -19.10 0.39 0.96
C MET A 156 -19.43 1.06 -0.40
N CYS A 157 -18.51 1.05 -1.35
CA CYS A 157 -18.73 1.60 -2.70
C CYS A 157 -19.83 0.84 -3.44
N LEU A 158 -19.76 -0.50 -3.47
CA LEU A 158 -20.76 -1.34 -4.15
C LEU A 158 -22.15 -1.12 -3.55
N SER A 159 -22.27 -1.00 -2.22
CA SER A 159 -23.55 -0.75 -1.56
C SER A 159 -24.21 0.58 -1.96
N LEU A 160 -23.43 1.54 -2.44
CA LEU A 160 -23.88 2.83 -2.95
C LEU A 160 -23.99 2.86 -4.48
N GLY A 161 -23.87 1.71 -5.16
CA GLY A 161 -23.95 1.64 -6.62
C GLY A 161 -22.71 2.15 -7.34
N ILE A 162 -21.59 2.31 -6.64
CA ILE A 162 -20.31 2.73 -7.20
C ILE A 162 -19.54 1.49 -7.64
N TYR A 163 -19.17 1.42 -8.92
CA TYR A 163 -18.24 0.38 -9.40
C TYR A 163 -16.91 0.51 -8.69
N SER A 164 -16.58 -0.49 -7.90
CA SER A 164 -15.32 -0.56 -7.15
C SER A 164 -14.72 -1.95 -7.26
N ARG A 165 -13.39 -2.00 -7.32
CA ARG A 165 -12.64 -3.25 -7.35
C ARG A 165 -11.41 -3.19 -6.47
N LYS A 166 -11.04 -4.32 -5.91
CA LYS A 166 -9.75 -4.49 -5.23
C LYS A 166 -8.70 -4.89 -6.25
N VAL A 167 -7.52 -4.35 -6.09
CA VAL A 167 -6.36 -4.67 -6.90
C VAL A 167 -5.21 -5.06 -5.98
N TRP A 168 -4.68 -6.27 -6.12
CA TRP A 168 -3.44 -6.66 -5.51
C TRP A 168 -2.31 -6.17 -6.39
N ILE A 169 -1.46 -5.33 -5.85
CA ILE A 169 -0.24 -4.87 -6.50
C ILE A 169 0.93 -5.64 -5.93
N MET A 170 1.77 -6.19 -6.79
CA MET A 170 2.73 -7.23 -6.48
C MET A 170 4.14 -6.85 -6.92
N PRO A 171 5.17 -7.21 -6.13
CA PRO A 171 6.58 -6.92 -6.43
C PRO A 171 7.11 -7.82 -7.56
N TYR A 172 8.32 -7.48 -8.03
CA TYR A 172 8.99 -8.26 -9.07
C TYR A 172 9.38 -9.67 -8.64
N SER A 173 9.86 -9.80 -7.41
CA SER A 173 10.45 -11.03 -6.92
C SER A 173 9.42 -11.92 -6.20
N ASN A 174 9.33 -13.18 -6.58
CA ASN A 174 8.53 -14.19 -5.88
C ASN A 174 9.06 -14.50 -4.45
N TYR A 175 10.27 -14.05 -4.12
CA TYR A 175 10.85 -14.16 -2.78
C TYR A 175 10.51 -12.96 -1.89
N ASP A 176 9.97 -11.89 -2.45
CA ASP A 176 9.43 -10.77 -1.70
C ASP A 176 7.99 -11.10 -1.33
N ASN A 177 7.75 -11.41 -0.06
CA ASN A 177 6.43 -11.73 0.44
C ASN A 177 5.56 -10.48 0.68
N ASP A 178 6.10 -9.30 0.38
CA ASP A 178 5.38 -8.05 0.49
C ASP A 178 4.43 -7.89 -0.69
N CYS A 179 3.22 -7.46 -0.41
CA CYS A 179 2.24 -7.08 -1.39
C CYS A 179 1.34 -6.01 -0.80
N HIS A 180 0.66 -5.27 -1.64
CA HIS A 180 -0.31 -4.30 -1.17
C HIS A 180 -1.65 -4.44 -1.88
N VAL A 181 -2.73 -4.15 -1.18
CA VAL A 181 -4.08 -4.20 -1.75
C VAL A 181 -4.69 -2.82 -1.70
N VAL A 182 -5.07 -2.33 -2.86
CA VAL A 182 -5.71 -1.03 -3.06
C VAL A 182 -7.10 -1.19 -3.66
N ASN A 183 -7.85 -0.11 -3.73
CA ASN A 183 -9.09 -0.07 -4.48
C ASN A 183 -8.92 0.74 -5.77
N GLU A 184 -9.73 0.42 -6.76
CA GLU A 184 -10.04 1.33 -7.87
C GLU A 184 -11.54 1.54 -7.93
N VAL A 185 -11.96 2.78 -8.17
CA VAL A 185 -13.35 3.16 -8.42
C VAL A 185 -13.48 3.70 -9.83
N TRP A 186 -14.57 3.36 -10.52
CA TRP A 186 -14.89 3.95 -11.81
C TRP A 186 -15.60 5.28 -11.63
N ASP A 187 -15.01 6.34 -12.12
CA ASP A 187 -15.63 7.65 -12.15
C ASP A 187 -16.16 7.94 -13.56
N ARG A 188 -17.49 8.10 -13.68
CA ARG A 188 -18.16 8.34 -14.96
C ARG A 188 -17.81 9.72 -15.54
N THR A 189 -17.53 10.70 -14.69
CA THR A 189 -17.16 12.04 -15.13
C THR A 189 -15.78 12.06 -15.76
N LEU A 190 -14.83 11.34 -15.14
CA LEU A 190 -13.48 11.15 -15.66
C LEU A 190 -13.42 10.09 -16.74
N ASN A 191 -14.43 9.22 -16.83
CA ASN A 191 -14.51 8.05 -17.71
C ASN A 191 -13.30 7.13 -17.57
N LYS A 192 -12.90 6.83 -16.33
CA LYS A 192 -11.73 6.03 -16.02
C LYS A 192 -11.77 5.43 -14.60
N TRP A 193 -10.93 4.46 -14.37
CA TRP A 193 -10.62 3.96 -13.03
C TRP A 193 -9.73 4.95 -12.29
N VAL A 194 -9.95 5.08 -10.98
CA VAL A 194 -9.15 5.90 -10.07
C VAL A 194 -8.74 5.08 -8.86
N MET A 195 -7.46 5.09 -8.54
CA MET A 195 -6.91 4.35 -7.41
C MET A 195 -7.15 5.07 -6.08
N LEU A 196 -7.55 4.31 -5.06
CA LEU A 196 -7.69 4.72 -3.66
C LEU A 196 -6.93 3.75 -2.76
N ASP A 197 -6.10 4.25 -1.88
CA ASP A 197 -5.39 3.46 -0.87
C ASP A 197 -5.92 3.78 0.54
N ILE A 198 -6.89 3.01 0.98
CA ILE A 198 -7.47 3.16 2.32
C ILE A 198 -6.48 2.85 3.45
N THR A 199 -5.42 2.11 3.19
CA THR A 199 -4.41 1.82 4.21
C THR A 199 -3.63 3.05 4.59
N ASN A 200 -3.24 3.85 3.60
CA ASN A 200 -2.46 5.07 3.76
C ASN A 200 -3.32 6.36 3.71
N ASN A 201 -4.63 6.24 3.49
CA ASN A 201 -5.55 7.36 3.28
C ASN A 201 -5.10 8.28 2.15
N THR A 202 -4.68 7.69 1.02
CA THR A 202 -4.14 8.43 -0.13
C THR A 202 -4.82 8.03 -1.44
N TYR A 203 -4.79 8.94 -2.39
CA TYR A 203 -5.02 8.72 -3.80
C TYR A 203 -3.83 9.31 -4.59
N TRP A 204 -3.76 9.11 -5.89
CA TRP A 204 -2.60 9.57 -6.66
C TRP A 204 -3.01 10.56 -7.74
N VAL A 205 -2.14 11.53 -7.99
CA VAL A 205 -2.37 12.59 -8.98
C VAL A 205 -1.17 12.77 -9.89
N ASP A 206 -1.44 13.31 -11.09
CA ASP A 206 -0.44 13.81 -12.02
C ASP A 206 -0.09 15.28 -11.77
N GLU A 207 0.71 15.86 -12.66
CA GLU A 207 1.13 17.27 -12.66
C GLU A 207 -0.03 18.27 -12.81
N ASN A 208 -1.17 17.82 -13.30
CA ASN A 208 -2.40 18.62 -13.44
C ASN A 208 -3.39 18.40 -12.29
N ASN A 209 -2.97 17.68 -11.25
CA ASN A 209 -3.81 17.26 -10.14
C ASN A 209 -4.98 16.34 -10.57
N THR A 210 -4.80 15.59 -11.66
CA THR A 210 -5.78 14.63 -12.15
C THR A 210 -5.60 13.29 -11.40
N PRO A 211 -6.68 12.72 -10.83
CA PRO A 211 -6.60 11.41 -10.17
C PRO A 211 -6.20 10.30 -11.14
N LEU A 212 -5.37 9.37 -10.67
CA LEU A 212 -4.74 8.32 -11.48
C LEU A 212 -5.24 6.92 -11.11
N SER A 213 -5.31 6.03 -12.11
CA SER A 213 -5.49 4.58 -11.93
C SER A 213 -4.17 3.89 -11.59
N VAL A 214 -4.24 2.63 -11.13
CA VAL A 214 -3.06 1.78 -10.88
C VAL A 214 -2.15 1.72 -12.10
N LEU A 215 -2.72 1.49 -13.29
CA LEU A 215 -1.93 1.39 -14.53
C LEU A 215 -1.34 2.73 -14.99
N GLU A 216 -2.04 3.85 -14.77
CA GLU A 216 -1.49 5.17 -15.08
C GLU A 216 -0.33 5.53 -14.15
N ILE A 217 -0.45 5.26 -12.84
CA ILE A 217 0.64 5.46 -11.88
C ILE A 217 1.86 4.63 -12.30
N ARG A 218 1.65 3.34 -12.59
CA ARG A 218 2.69 2.43 -13.04
C ARG A 218 3.40 2.93 -14.31
N ASN A 219 2.64 3.37 -15.30
CA ASN A 219 3.19 3.86 -16.57
C ASN A 219 3.96 5.17 -16.37
N LYS A 220 3.41 6.13 -15.62
CA LYS A 220 4.08 7.39 -15.31
C LYS A 220 5.39 7.16 -14.55
N ALA A 221 5.39 6.29 -13.54
CA ALA A 221 6.60 5.91 -12.82
C ALA A 221 7.64 5.27 -13.75
N ALA A 222 7.23 4.32 -14.59
CA ALA A 222 8.11 3.64 -15.55
C ALA A 222 8.75 4.59 -16.58
N LEU A 223 8.05 5.65 -16.97
CA LEU A 223 8.49 6.65 -17.94
C LEU A 223 9.16 7.87 -17.30
N ASN A 224 9.30 7.87 -15.98
CA ASN A 224 9.78 9.02 -15.20
C ASN A 224 8.94 10.29 -15.42
N GLU A 225 7.64 10.11 -15.60
CA GLU A 225 6.66 11.18 -15.63
C GLU A 225 6.17 11.48 -14.21
N PHE A 226 5.71 12.70 -13.98
CA PHE A 226 5.29 13.11 -12.66
C PHE A 226 4.01 12.37 -12.21
N CYS A 227 4.08 11.76 -11.05
CA CYS A 227 2.94 11.27 -10.27
C CYS A 227 3.29 11.29 -8.78
N THR A 228 2.31 11.48 -7.92
CA THR A 228 2.54 11.53 -6.47
C THR A 228 1.30 11.10 -5.69
N PRO A 229 1.48 10.41 -4.54
CA PRO A 229 0.37 10.23 -3.61
C PRO A 229 -0.04 11.58 -3.01
N ALA A 230 -1.34 11.81 -2.93
CA ALA A 230 -1.99 12.94 -2.29
C ALA A 230 -2.79 12.44 -1.08
N GLU A 231 -2.60 13.07 0.07
CA GLU A 231 -3.42 12.77 1.24
C GLU A 231 -4.80 13.42 1.11
N VAL A 232 -5.81 12.71 1.58
CA VAL A 232 -7.16 13.26 1.62
C VAL A 232 -7.19 14.48 2.54
N GLY A 233 -7.75 15.58 2.03
CA GLY A 233 -7.81 16.85 2.79
C GLY A 233 -6.54 17.70 2.74
N ASP A 234 -5.46 17.25 2.10
CA ASP A 234 -4.28 18.10 1.86
C ASP A 234 -4.63 19.16 0.80
N LYS A 235 -4.57 20.42 1.21
CA LYS A 235 -4.93 21.57 0.36
C LYS A 235 -3.72 22.20 -0.34
N THR A 236 -2.56 21.56 -0.29
CA THR A 236 -1.38 22.13 -0.94
C THR A 236 -1.49 21.98 -2.46
N ASN A 237 -1.24 23.09 -3.16
CA ASN A 237 -1.07 23.08 -4.62
C ASN A 237 0.38 22.83 -5.02
N ASP A 238 1.26 22.61 -4.06
CA ASP A 238 2.68 22.32 -4.28
C ASP A 238 2.88 20.78 -4.39
N LEU A 239 2.69 20.27 -5.60
CA LEU A 239 2.79 18.85 -5.89
C LEU A 239 4.21 18.29 -5.66
N GLN A 240 5.25 19.10 -5.84
CA GLN A 240 6.62 18.67 -5.55
C GLN A 240 6.82 18.46 -4.05
N ARG A 241 6.31 19.37 -3.23
CA ARG A 241 6.33 19.22 -1.77
C ARG A 241 5.53 18.00 -1.30
N LEU A 242 4.39 17.70 -1.95
CA LEU A 242 3.63 16.47 -1.69
C LEU A 242 4.46 15.23 -2.00
N LYS A 243 5.14 15.19 -3.14
CA LYS A 243 6.03 14.10 -3.52
C LYS A 243 7.15 13.90 -2.50
N ASP A 244 7.83 14.97 -2.12
CA ASP A 244 8.93 14.92 -1.15
C ASP A 244 8.45 14.44 0.24
N LYS A 245 7.29 14.93 0.69
CA LYS A 245 6.65 14.51 1.94
C LYS A 245 6.31 13.01 1.94
N ASN A 246 5.84 12.50 0.82
CA ASN A 246 5.28 11.16 0.69
C ASN A 246 6.22 10.16 -0.02
N ILE A 247 7.52 10.47 -0.10
CA ILE A 247 8.48 9.67 -0.87
C ILE A 247 8.53 8.20 -0.43
N GLY A 248 8.40 7.93 0.86
CA GLY A 248 8.38 6.55 1.38
C GLY A 248 7.17 5.76 0.86
N ASN A 249 5.98 6.36 0.89
CA ASN A 249 4.77 5.76 0.32
C ASN A 249 4.89 5.60 -1.19
N PHE A 250 5.45 6.61 -1.88
CA PHE A 250 5.72 6.54 -3.32
C PHE A 250 6.55 5.31 -3.67
N LEU A 251 7.72 5.15 -3.04
CA LEU A 251 8.65 4.05 -3.31
C LEU A 251 8.02 2.68 -2.99
N TYR A 252 7.29 2.59 -1.88
CA TYR A 252 6.59 1.37 -1.48
C TYR A 252 5.56 0.92 -2.51
N ILE A 253 4.73 1.84 -2.98
CA ILE A 253 3.70 1.53 -3.97
C ILE A 253 4.32 1.18 -5.32
N VAL A 254 5.30 1.96 -5.79
CA VAL A 254 5.97 1.72 -7.09
C VAL A 254 6.70 0.39 -7.11
N LYS A 255 7.37 0.01 -6.02
CA LYS A 255 8.00 -1.31 -5.85
C LYS A 255 7.01 -2.45 -6.08
N ASN A 256 5.80 -2.30 -5.57
CA ASN A 256 4.76 -3.32 -5.62
C ASN A 256 3.88 -3.27 -6.90
N MET A 257 4.14 -2.37 -7.85
CA MET A 257 3.33 -2.25 -9.08
C MET A 257 3.86 -3.03 -10.28
N VAL A 258 4.61 -4.11 -10.08
CA VAL A 258 5.19 -4.86 -11.21
C VAL A 258 4.14 -5.65 -11.94
N TRP A 259 3.33 -6.42 -11.22
CA TRP A 259 2.19 -7.15 -11.76
C TRP A 259 1.00 -7.05 -10.82
N MET A 260 -0.21 -7.37 -11.30
CA MET A 260 -1.44 -7.15 -10.54
C MET A 260 -2.36 -8.36 -10.61
N GLU A 261 -3.15 -8.56 -9.52
CA GLU A 261 -4.24 -9.53 -9.50
C GLU A 261 -5.59 -8.82 -9.36
N TYR A 262 -6.56 -9.31 -10.10
CA TYR A 262 -7.94 -8.85 -10.12
C TYR A 262 -8.90 -10.00 -9.82
N CYS A 263 -9.94 -9.75 -9.02
CA CYS A 263 -11.03 -10.71 -8.87
C CYS A 263 -11.90 -10.76 -10.12
N THR A 264 -12.55 -11.89 -10.34
CA THR A 264 -13.56 -12.02 -11.39
C THR A 264 -14.92 -11.44 -10.98
N GLU A 265 -15.17 -11.42 -9.68
CA GLU A 265 -16.43 -10.95 -9.10
C GLU A 265 -16.17 -10.07 -7.90
N TYR A 266 -16.90 -8.97 -7.83
CA TYR A 266 -16.87 -8.01 -6.73
C TYR A 266 -18.25 -7.95 -6.08
N THR A 267 -18.35 -8.50 -4.87
CA THR A 267 -19.56 -8.64 -4.07
C THR A 267 -19.20 -8.62 -2.58
N VAL A 268 -20.14 -8.96 -1.70
CA VAL A 268 -19.86 -9.19 -0.29
C VAL A 268 -18.97 -10.42 -0.12
N GLY A 269 -17.96 -10.27 0.71
CA GLY A 269 -16.96 -11.31 0.89
C GLY A 269 -15.89 -11.29 -0.19
N GLU A 270 -15.04 -12.28 -0.17
CA GLU A 270 -13.90 -12.34 -1.06
C GLU A 270 -14.10 -13.38 -2.15
N SER A 271 -13.92 -12.96 -3.40
CA SER A 271 -13.84 -13.88 -4.53
C SER A 271 -12.65 -14.84 -4.36
N LYS A 272 -12.83 -16.07 -4.78
CA LYS A 272 -11.76 -17.09 -4.81
C LYS A 272 -11.09 -17.18 -6.19
N ASN A 273 -11.63 -16.49 -7.17
CA ASN A 273 -11.18 -16.55 -8.55
C ASN A 273 -10.43 -15.25 -8.87
N TYR A 274 -9.19 -15.39 -9.32
CA TYR A 274 -8.32 -14.27 -9.65
C TYR A 274 -7.75 -14.43 -11.05
N TYR A 275 -7.61 -13.32 -11.75
CA TYR A 275 -6.84 -13.19 -12.96
C TYR A 275 -5.64 -12.30 -12.73
N ILE A 276 -4.55 -12.60 -13.42
CA ILE A 276 -3.26 -11.92 -13.26
C ILE A 276 -2.95 -11.10 -14.51
N LEU A 277 -2.67 -9.82 -14.32
CA LEU A 277 -2.08 -8.96 -15.34
C LEU A 277 -0.55 -9.02 -15.19
N MET A 278 0.10 -9.85 -16.01
CA MET A 278 1.51 -10.20 -15.90
C MET A 278 2.32 -9.57 -17.04
N PRO A 279 3.46 -8.90 -16.73
CA PRO A 279 4.38 -8.39 -17.75
C PRO A 279 4.99 -9.51 -18.60
N GLN A 280 5.17 -9.27 -19.91
CA GLN A 280 5.71 -10.25 -20.88
C GLN A 280 7.13 -10.73 -20.54
N ASN A 281 7.94 -9.91 -19.88
CA ASN A 281 9.31 -10.26 -19.50
C ASN A 281 9.40 -11.11 -18.22
N ILE A 282 8.27 -11.36 -17.55
CA ILE A 282 8.20 -12.22 -16.38
C ILE A 282 7.60 -13.55 -16.82
N PRO A 283 8.37 -14.65 -16.77
CA PRO A 283 7.83 -15.97 -17.08
C PRO A 283 6.70 -16.33 -16.11
N THR A 284 5.64 -16.89 -16.65
CA THR A 284 4.52 -17.40 -15.86
C THR A 284 3.99 -18.70 -16.44
N GLU A 285 3.67 -19.64 -15.57
CA GLU A 285 2.95 -20.87 -15.89
C GLU A 285 1.44 -20.71 -15.63
N ASN A 286 1.01 -19.53 -15.19
CA ASN A 286 -0.38 -19.28 -14.85
C ASN A 286 -1.21 -19.08 -16.12
N GLU A 287 -2.24 -19.89 -16.27
CA GLU A 287 -3.19 -19.82 -17.40
C GLU A 287 -4.29 -18.76 -17.17
N LEU A 288 -4.42 -18.23 -15.95
CA LEU A 288 -5.44 -17.24 -15.59
C LEU A 288 -4.94 -15.80 -15.83
N LEU A 289 -4.52 -15.54 -17.07
CA LEU A 289 -4.08 -14.20 -17.48
C LEU A 289 -5.25 -13.36 -17.97
N ILE A 290 -5.29 -12.09 -17.54
CA ILE A 290 -6.22 -11.08 -18.03
C ILE A 290 -5.51 -10.12 -18.98
N GLY A 291 -6.20 -9.71 -20.05
CA GLY A 291 -5.71 -8.70 -20.97
C GLY A 291 -5.76 -7.30 -20.38
N LYS A 292 -4.78 -6.45 -20.73
CA LYS A 292 -4.73 -5.05 -20.31
C LYS A 292 -6.02 -4.31 -20.69
N THR A 293 -6.54 -4.54 -21.89
CA THR A 293 -7.78 -3.92 -22.37
C THR A 293 -8.97 -4.23 -21.48
N ALA A 294 -9.10 -5.48 -21.01
CA ALA A 294 -10.16 -5.85 -20.08
C ALA A 294 -10.08 -5.10 -18.75
N VAL A 295 -8.85 -4.90 -18.26
CA VAL A 295 -8.60 -4.15 -17.01
C VAL A 295 -8.93 -2.66 -17.16
N GLU A 296 -8.61 -2.06 -18.31
CA GLU A 296 -8.84 -0.63 -18.57
C GLU A 296 -10.29 -0.32 -19.00
N SER A 297 -11.04 -1.32 -19.40
CA SER A 297 -12.40 -1.15 -19.91
C SER A 297 -13.37 -0.56 -18.90
N SER A 298 -14.34 0.21 -19.42
CA SER A 298 -15.47 0.68 -18.64
C SER A 298 -16.31 -0.48 -18.12
N PRO A 299 -16.66 -0.51 -16.82
CA PRO A 299 -17.60 -1.48 -16.28
C PRO A 299 -19.06 -1.13 -16.61
N VAL A 300 -19.29 0.08 -17.12
CA VAL A 300 -20.62 0.58 -17.49
C VAL A 300 -20.93 0.16 -18.92
N LYS A 301 -21.99 -0.61 -19.10
CA LYS A 301 -22.51 -1.00 -20.42
C LYS A 301 -23.40 0.06 -21.03
#